data_4bd8227dcfad2c1c4c338107d79490ae
#
_entry.id   4bd8227dcfad2c1c4c338107d79490ae
#
_cell.length_a   1.000
_cell.length_b   1.000
_cell.length_c   1.000
_cell.angle_alpha   90.00
_cell.angle_beta   90.00
_cell.angle_gamma   90.00
#
_symmetry.space_group_name_H-M   'P 1'
#
loop_
_entity.id
_entity.type
_entity.pdbx_description
1 polymer ?
#
loop_
_entity_poly.entity_id
_entity_poly.type
_entity_poly.pdbx_seq_one_letter_code
_entity_poly.pdbx_strand_id
1 'polypeptide(L)'
;MSVPAGKVRAVFVHGAGGGGWEWSIWQRVFAAHGVASCAPDLQPVARGLAATRLEDYAAQVVQWCAVGAGPLVLVGASLGGLLVLRVAPRVDPAAIVLVNPLPPAGIDVRAKQQTYGDIVPWGRDRSLRGTRDALPDADDAACLFAFRRWRDESGTALREAAAGCATDAPRCRVLVLAGECDDEVPADASRALAGALRADFLLLRSASHVGPLLGRNAAQVARQAWDWCERSVGERAR
;
A
#
# COMPACT_ATOMS: atom_id res chain seq x y z
N MET A 1 -24.45 27.21 -7.30
CA MET A 1 -23.95 27.17 -5.90
C MET A 1 -23.03 25.94 -5.82
N SER A 2 -21.71 26.10 -5.81
CA SER A 2 -20.77 25.00 -5.63
C SER A 2 -20.88 24.49 -4.20
N VAL A 3 -21.18 23.22 -4.04
CA VAL A 3 -21.09 22.51 -2.76
C VAL A 3 -19.65 22.70 -2.26
N PRO A 4 -19.41 23.15 -1.01
CA PRO A 4 -18.05 23.26 -0.49
C PRO A 4 -17.43 21.87 -0.58
N ALA A 5 -16.31 21.75 -1.30
CA ALA A 5 -15.56 20.51 -1.41
C ALA A 5 -15.20 20.09 0.03
N GLY A 6 -15.76 18.98 0.49
CA GLY A 6 -15.44 18.41 1.80
C GLY A 6 -13.92 18.25 1.92
N LYS A 7 -13.38 18.31 3.14
CA LYS A 7 -11.94 18.11 3.36
C LYS A 7 -11.51 16.76 2.80
N VAL A 8 -10.37 16.72 2.11
CA VAL A 8 -9.78 15.48 1.61
C VAL A 8 -9.55 14.53 2.77
N ARG A 9 -9.84 13.26 2.54
CA ARG A 9 -9.56 12.18 3.49
C ARG A 9 -8.72 11.10 2.83
N ALA A 10 -7.93 10.38 3.60
CA ALA A 10 -7.06 9.32 3.10
C ALA A 10 -7.29 8.00 3.84
N VAL A 11 -7.25 6.89 3.11
CA VAL A 11 -7.23 5.54 3.66
C VAL A 11 -5.92 4.89 3.22
N PHE A 12 -5.15 4.40 4.19
CA PHE A 12 -3.89 3.72 3.98
C PHE A 12 -4.07 2.22 4.18
N VAL A 13 -3.59 1.43 3.21
CA VAL A 13 -3.69 -0.03 3.22
C VAL A 13 -2.28 -0.62 3.24
N HIS A 14 -1.94 -1.30 4.33
CA HIS A 14 -0.62 -1.87 4.55
C HIS A 14 -0.35 -3.12 3.71
N GLY A 15 0.93 -3.51 3.61
CA GLY A 15 1.38 -4.73 2.96
C GLY A 15 1.17 -5.99 3.79
N ALA A 16 1.51 -7.14 3.21
CA ALA A 16 1.45 -8.43 3.89
C ALA A 16 2.40 -8.48 5.09
N GLY A 17 1.95 -9.08 6.19
CA GLY A 17 2.72 -9.20 7.45
C GLY A 17 2.93 -7.88 8.20
N GLY A 18 2.49 -6.77 7.63
CA GLY A 18 2.55 -5.43 8.20
C GLY A 18 1.33 -5.05 9.04
N GLY A 19 1.07 -3.77 9.13
CA GLY A 19 -0.09 -3.20 9.84
C GLY A 19 -0.20 -1.70 9.62
N GLY A 20 -1.27 -1.10 10.11
CA GLY A 20 -1.48 0.35 10.03
C GLY A 20 -0.34 1.19 10.60
N TRP A 21 0.45 0.62 11.48
CA TRP A 21 1.65 1.23 12.08
C TRP A 21 2.73 1.62 11.05
N GLU A 22 2.78 0.96 9.89
CA GLU A 22 3.72 1.28 8.81
C GLU A 22 3.48 2.68 8.25
N TRP A 23 2.26 3.17 8.35
CA TRP A 23 1.84 4.47 7.83
C TRP A 23 2.00 5.64 8.81
N SER A 24 2.57 5.40 10.00
CA SER A 24 2.65 6.41 11.07
C SER A 24 3.36 7.70 10.64
N ILE A 25 4.38 7.63 9.80
CA ILE A 25 5.09 8.80 9.24
C ILE A 25 4.20 9.51 8.22
N TRP A 26 3.60 8.75 7.30
CA TRP A 26 2.73 9.28 6.25
C TRP A 26 1.49 9.97 6.84
N GLN A 27 0.86 9.34 7.83
CA GLN A 27 -0.31 9.94 8.50
C GLN A 27 0.03 11.30 9.15
N ARG A 28 1.22 11.43 9.74
CA ARG A 28 1.67 12.73 10.30
C ARG A 28 1.88 13.78 9.23
N VAL A 29 2.47 13.39 8.08
CA VAL A 29 2.66 14.31 6.95
C VAL A 29 1.31 14.75 6.41
N PHE A 30 0.38 13.82 6.13
CA PHE A 30 -0.95 14.15 5.63
C PHE A 30 -1.75 15.01 6.63
N ALA A 31 -1.67 14.70 7.92
CA ALA A 31 -2.31 15.50 8.97
C ALA A 31 -1.77 16.94 9.03
N ALA A 32 -0.48 17.17 8.78
CA ALA A 32 0.10 18.51 8.71
C ALA A 32 -0.50 19.35 7.57
N HIS A 33 -1.06 18.70 6.53
CA HIS A 33 -1.80 19.32 5.43
C HIS A 33 -3.33 19.34 5.66
N GLY A 34 -3.79 19.02 6.88
CA GLY A 34 -5.21 19.05 7.24
C GLY A 34 -6.03 17.87 6.73
N VAL A 35 -5.37 16.78 6.27
CA VAL A 35 -6.03 15.56 5.77
C VAL A 35 -6.38 14.64 6.92
N ALA A 36 -7.65 14.31 7.06
CA ALA A 36 -8.10 13.25 7.95
C ALA A 36 -7.72 11.89 7.33
N SER A 37 -7.05 11.03 8.09
CA SER A 37 -6.61 9.75 7.57
C SER A 37 -6.83 8.59 8.55
N CYS A 38 -7.00 7.38 8.03
CA CYS A 38 -6.99 6.15 8.80
C CYS A 38 -6.08 5.11 8.14
N ALA A 39 -5.51 4.25 8.97
CA ALA A 39 -4.68 3.12 8.58
C ALA A 39 -5.01 1.92 9.48
N PRO A 40 -6.18 1.29 9.33
CA PRO A 40 -6.53 0.13 10.14
C PRO A 40 -5.68 -1.09 9.77
N ASP A 41 -5.57 -2.05 10.67
CA ASP A 41 -4.98 -3.35 10.39
C ASP A 41 -5.96 -4.23 9.63
N LEU A 42 -5.50 -4.91 8.58
CA LEU A 42 -6.21 -6.03 7.97
C LEU A 42 -6.35 -7.16 9.00
N GLN A 43 -7.56 -7.66 9.19
CA GLN A 43 -7.88 -8.66 10.20
C GLN A 43 -8.23 -10.00 9.56
N PRO A 44 -7.85 -11.12 10.18
CA PRO A 44 -8.31 -12.42 9.75
C PRO A 44 -9.83 -12.56 9.93
N VAL A 45 -10.45 -13.41 9.11
CA VAL A 45 -11.85 -13.82 9.33
C VAL A 45 -11.99 -14.63 10.63
N ALA A 46 -13.22 -14.81 11.13
CA ALA A 46 -13.48 -15.54 12.37
C ALA A 46 -12.91 -16.99 12.40
N ARG A 47 -12.77 -17.62 11.20
CA ARG A 47 -12.15 -18.95 11.05
C ARG A 47 -10.63 -18.94 11.11
N GLY A 48 -10.02 -17.78 11.31
CA GLY A 48 -8.58 -17.60 11.46
C GLY A 48 -7.86 -17.25 10.16
N LEU A 49 -6.57 -16.98 10.31
CA LEU A 49 -5.71 -16.44 9.27
C LEU A 49 -5.56 -17.39 8.06
N ALA A 50 -5.44 -18.70 8.29
CA ALA A 50 -5.34 -19.70 7.21
C ALA A 50 -6.57 -19.73 6.29
N ALA A 51 -7.76 -19.37 6.81
CA ALA A 51 -9.01 -19.33 6.06
C ALA A 51 -9.30 -17.96 5.43
N THR A 52 -8.45 -16.96 5.70
CA THR A 52 -8.63 -15.59 5.20
C THR A 52 -8.18 -15.49 3.75
N ARG A 53 -9.01 -14.93 2.90
CA ARG A 53 -8.81 -14.77 1.47
C ARG A 53 -8.53 -13.32 1.10
N LEU A 54 -8.02 -13.10 -0.10
CA LEU A 54 -7.78 -11.75 -0.63
C LEU A 54 -9.06 -10.90 -0.66
N GLU A 55 -10.21 -11.52 -0.99
CA GLU A 55 -11.51 -10.82 -1.01
C GLU A 55 -11.99 -10.42 0.39
N ASP A 56 -11.66 -11.18 1.44
CA ASP A 56 -11.98 -10.82 2.82
C ASP A 56 -11.25 -9.53 3.23
N TYR A 57 -10.01 -9.36 2.80
CA TYR A 57 -9.25 -8.13 2.97
C TYR A 57 -9.81 -6.98 2.12
N ALA A 58 -10.16 -7.25 0.85
CA ALA A 58 -10.77 -6.25 -0.01
C ALA A 58 -12.09 -5.71 0.56
N ALA A 59 -12.92 -6.58 1.15
CA ALA A 59 -14.16 -6.18 1.81
C ALA A 59 -13.92 -5.21 2.99
N GLN A 60 -12.88 -5.44 3.78
CA GLN A 60 -12.49 -4.55 4.88
C GLN A 60 -12.07 -3.16 4.35
N VAL A 61 -11.27 -3.13 3.28
CA VAL A 61 -10.86 -1.85 2.67
C VAL A 61 -12.06 -1.06 2.17
N VAL A 62 -13.06 -1.72 1.56
CA VAL A 62 -14.32 -1.06 1.15
C VAL A 62 -15.05 -0.47 2.35
N GLN A 63 -15.13 -1.20 3.46
CA GLN A 63 -15.75 -0.69 4.71
C GLN A 63 -15.03 0.56 5.24
N TRP A 64 -13.70 0.57 5.24
CA TRP A 64 -12.92 1.73 5.67
C TRP A 64 -13.15 2.95 4.77
N CYS A 65 -13.30 2.71 3.47
CA CYS A 65 -13.59 3.77 2.51
C CYS A 65 -15.00 4.36 2.64
N ALA A 66 -15.94 3.64 3.24
CA ALA A 66 -17.30 4.13 3.47
C ALA A 66 -17.41 5.14 4.62
N VAL A 67 -16.39 5.24 5.46
CA VAL A 67 -16.40 6.13 6.64
C VAL A 67 -15.91 7.53 6.25
N GLY A 68 -16.72 8.55 6.56
CA GLY A 68 -16.39 9.95 6.31
C GLY A 68 -16.90 10.48 4.96
N ALA A 69 -16.87 11.79 4.81
CA ALA A 69 -17.31 12.52 3.62
C ALA A 69 -16.14 13.28 2.98
N GLY A 70 -16.28 13.62 1.69
CA GLY A 70 -15.27 14.34 0.91
C GLY A 70 -14.43 13.47 -0.01
N PRO A 71 -13.56 14.07 -0.84
CA PRO A 71 -12.72 13.37 -1.78
C PRO A 71 -11.82 12.34 -1.07
N LEU A 72 -11.85 11.10 -1.55
CA LEU A 72 -11.08 9.98 -1.01
C LEU A 72 -9.76 9.80 -1.74
N VAL A 73 -8.65 9.82 -1.03
CA VAL A 73 -7.34 9.37 -1.51
C VAL A 73 -7.10 7.96 -0.96
N LEU A 74 -6.81 7.00 -1.85
CA LEU A 74 -6.39 5.66 -1.46
C LEU A 74 -4.88 5.51 -1.60
N VAL A 75 -4.24 5.00 -0.56
CA VAL A 75 -2.79 4.73 -0.56
C VAL A 75 -2.57 3.28 -0.16
N GLY A 76 -1.85 2.52 -0.97
CA GLY A 76 -1.58 1.12 -0.67
C GLY A 76 -0.15 0.71 -0.95
N ALA A 77 0.42 -0.12 -0.06
CA ALA A 77 1.77 -0.65 -0.23
C ALA A 77 1.74 -2.16 -0.45
N SER A 78 2.59 -2.66 -1.35
CA SER A 78 2.74 -4.11 -1.59
C SER A 78 1.38 -4.79 -1.85
N LEU A 79 0.99 -5.78 -1.04
CA LEU A 79 -0.34 -6.39 -1.07
C LEU A 79 -1.46 -5.35 -0.94
N GLY A 80 -1.28 -4.33 -0.08
CA GLY A 80 -2.24 -3.23 0.06
C GLY A 80 -2.41 -2.43 -1.23
N GLY A 81 -1.37 -2.31 -2.06
CA GLY A 81 -1.44 -1.70 -3.39
C GLY A 81 -2.35 -2.48 -4.35
N LEU A 82 -2.23 -3.81 -4.36
CA LEU A 82 -3.13 -4.69 -5.13
C LEU A 82 -4.58 -4.59 -4.63
N LEU A 83 -4.79 -4.58 -3.31
CA LEU A 83 -6.11 -4.41 -2.70
C LEU A 83 -6.74 -3.07 -3.08
N VAL A 84 -5.97 -1.98 -3.07
CA VAL A 84 -6.43 -0.65 -3.51
C VAL A 84 -6.91 -0.68 -4.95
N LEU A 85 -6.15 -1.27 -5.88
CA LEU A 85 -6.57 -1.42 -7.27
C LEU A 85 -7.85 -2.24 -7.40
N ARG A 86 -7.96 -3.34 -6.65
CA ARG A 86 -9.13 -4.21 -6.66
C ARG A 86 -10.40 -3.54 -6.17
N VAL A 87 -10.31 -2.66 -5.17
CA VAL A 87 -11.48 -1.98 -4.59
C VAL A 87 -11.81 -0.66 -5.29
N ALA A 88 -10.89 -0.06 -6.01
CA ALA A 88 -11.05 1.25 -6.65
C ALA A 88 -12.36 1.41 -7.45
N PRO A 89 -12.81 0.42 -8.26
CA PRO A 89 -14.07 0.54 -8.99
C PRO A 89 -15.31 0.61 -8.08
N ARG A 90 -15.21 0.06 -6.86
CA ARG A 90 -16.32 0.01 -5.88
C ARG A 90 -16.43 1.27 -5.03
N VAL A 91 -15.32 2.00 -4.84
CA VAL A 91 -15.24 3.13 -3.89
C VAL A 91 -14.98 4.48 -4.57
N ASP A 92 -14.71 4.47 -5.89
CA ASP A 92 -14.48 5.64 -6.76
C ASP A 92 -13.59 6.72 -6.12
N PRO A 93 -12.32 6.42 -5.82
CA PRO A 93 -11.42 7.36 -5.17
C PRO A 93 -11.10 8.56 -6.06
N ALA A 94 -10.79 9.70 -5.46
CA ALA A 94 -10.36 10.90 -6.18
C ALA A 94 -8.91 10.78 -6.70
N ALA A 95 -8.06 10.05 -5.99
CA ALA A 95 -6.69 9.74 -6.40
C ALA A 95 -6.19 8.45 -5.73
N ILE A 96 -5.22 7.80 -6.35
CA ILE A 96 -4.58 6.58 -5.84
C ILE A 96 -3.07 6.77 -5.80
N VAL A 97 -2.43 6.34 -4.70
CA VAL A 97 -0.98 6.21 -4.58
C VAL A 97 -0.64 4.75 -4.28
N LEU A 98 0.22 4.17 -5.10
CA LEU A 98 0.71 2.80 -4.97
C LEU A 98 2.19 2.83 -4.61
N VAL A 99 2.58 2.16 -3.53
CA VAL A 99 3.96 2.11 -3.05
C VAL A 99 4.47 0.68 -3.17
N ASN A 100 5.44 0.43 -4.04
CA ASN A 100 5.97 -0.92 -4.29
C ASN A 100 4.85 -1.97 -4.43
N PRO A 101 3.82 -1.73 -5.27
CA PRO A 101 2.60 -2.53 -5.26
C PRO A 101 2.84 -3.94 -5.80
N LEU A 102 2.23 -4.95 -5.18
CA LEU A 102 2.06 -6.23 -5.86
C LEU A 102 1.21 -6.00 -7.12
N PRO A 103 1.69 -6.43 -8.31
CA PRO A 103 0.98 -6.16 -9.54
C PRO A 103 -0.25 -7.06 -9.71
N PRO A 104 -1.30 -6.56 -10.39
CA PRO A 104 -2.43 -7.38 -10.81
C PRO A 104 -2.04 -8.36 -11.93
N ALA A 105 -2.98 -9.25 -12.29
CA ALA A 105 -2.82 -10.15 -13.44
C ALA A 105 -2.49 -9.37 -14.73
N GLY A 106 -1.63 -9.97 -15.57
CA GLY A 106 -1.23 -9.38 -16.87
C GLY A 106 -0.01 -8.48 -16.81
N ILE A 107 0.54 -8.20 -15.63
CA ILE A 107 1.85 -7.57 -15.47
C ILE A 107 2.88 -8.68 -15.21
N ASP A 108 3.82 -8.82 -16.11
CA ASP A 108 4.89 -9.81 -15.97
C ASP A 108 5.85 -9.38 -14.85
N VAL A 109 5.96 -10.22 -13.85
CA VAL A 109 6.88 -10.04 -12.73
C VAL A 109 7.86 -11.19 -12.73
N ARG A 110 9.13 -10.91 -12.90
CA ARG A 110 10.20 -11.85 -12.59
C ARG A 110 10.35 -12.02 -11.07
N ALA A 111 9.22 -12.23 -10.40
CA ALA A 111 9.21 -12.45 -8.96
C ALA A 111 9.77 -13.85 -8.66
N LYS A 112 10.49 -13.96 -7.56
CA LYS A 112 10.82 -15.25 -6.98
C LYS A 112 9.51 -16.03 -6.78
N GLN A 113 9.37 -17.21 -7.39
CA GLN A 113 8.24 -18.09 -7.09
C GLN A 113 8.32 -18.49 -5.62
N GLN A 114 7.50 -17.83 -4.79
CA GLN A 114 7.40 -18.18 -3.38
C GLN A 114 6.23 -19.15 -3.18
N THR A 115 6.52 -20.26 -2.52
CA THR A 115 5.50 -21.20 -2.06
C THR A 115 5.07 -20.79 -0.66
N TYR A 116 3.79 -20.47 -0.49
CA TYR A 116 3.24 -20.08 0.81
C TYR A 116 2.49 -21.26 1.43
N GLY A 117 2.81 -21.63 2.69
CA GLY A 117 1.97 -22.49 3.52
C GLY A 117 0.64 -21.80 3.86
N ASP A 118 -0.22 -22.43 4.66
CA ASP A 118 -1.53 -21.84 5.01
C ASP A 118 -1.40 -20.55 5.82
N ILE A 119 -0.36 -20.46 6.64
CA ILE A 119 0.04 -19.25 7.37
C ILE A 119 1.51 -19.00 7.10
N VAL A 120 1.86 -17.76 6.75
CA VAL A 120 3.23 -17.31 6.65
C VAL A 120 3.63 -16.70 7.99
N PRO A 121 4.59 -17.31 8.72
CA PRO A 121 4.84 -16.99 10.12
C PRO A 121 5.78 -15.80 10.33
N TRP A 122 5.66 -14.74 9.55
CA TRP A 122 6.56 -13.57 9.62
C TRP A 122 6.56 -12.89 11.00
N GLY A 123 5.42 -12.93 11.71
CA GLY A 123 5.33 -12.41 13.06
C GLY A 123 5.97 -13.34 14.11
N ARG A 124 5.72 -14.65 14.02
CA ARG A 124 6.26 -15.64 14.95
C ARG A 124 7.76 -15.87 14.76
N ASP A 125 8.21 -15.94 13.52
CA ASP A 125 9.60 -16.24 13.16
C ASP A 125 10.44 -14.97 12.93
N ARG A 126 9.90 -13.79 13.29
CA ARG A 126 10.61 -12.53 13.13
C ARG A 126 11.94 -12.51 13.87
N SER A 127 12.93 -11.90 13.25
CA SER A 127 14.21 -11.62 13.88
C SER A 127 14.61 -10.16 13.63
N LEU A 128 15.37 -9.58 14.55
CA LEU A 128 15.86 -8.21 14.36
C LEU A 128 16.84 -8.14 13.17
N ARG A 129 17.60 -9.20 12.93
CA ARG A 129 18.46 -9.30 11.76
C ARG A 129 17.63 -9.28 10.47
N GLY A 130 16.65 -10.17 10.34
CA GLY A 130 15.77 -10.20 9.16
C GLY A 130 15.02 -8.87 8.94
N THR A 131 14.64 -8.19 10.04
CA THR A 131 14.05 -6.85 9.93
C THR A 131 15.03 -5.82 9.39
N ARG A 132 16.31 -5.85 9.81
CA ARG A 132 17.35 -4.97 9.24
C ARG A 132 17.64 -5.29 7.78
N ASP A 133 17.63 -6.57 7.41
CA ASP A 133 17.82 -7.00 6.02
C ASP A 133 16.65 -6.52 5.13
N ALA A 134 15.41 -6.48 5.65
CA ALA A 134 14.23 -5.95 4.96
C ALA A 134 14.15 -4.42 4.93
N LEU A 135 14.89 -3.72 5.80
CA LEU A 135 14.89 -2.27 5.98
C LEU A 135 16.33 -1.69 5.98
N PRO A 136 17.13 -1.95 4.93
CA PRO A 136 18.54 -1.52 4.90
C PRO A 136 18.70 0.00 4.86
N ASP A 137 17.69 0.72 4.42
CA ASP A 137 17.64 2.18 4.32
C ASP A 137 16.97 2.87 5.54
N ALA A 138 16.64 2.10 6.59
CA ALA A 138 16.14 2.62 7.85
C ALA A 138 17.26 2.80 8.90
N ASP A 139 16.93 3.42 10.03
CA ASP A 139 17.77 3.44 11.21
C ASP A 139 17.41 2.31 12.19
N ASP A 140 18.25 2.13 13.21
CA ASP A 140 18.01 1.08 14.22
C ASP A 140 16.71 1.28 15.00
N ALA A 141 16.26 2.51 15.22
CA ALA A 141 15.01 2.80 15.91
C ALA A 141 13.81 2.35 15.06
N ALA A 142 13.81 2.64 13.76
CA ALA A 142 12.78 2.19 12.84
C ALA A 142 12.79 0.66 12.68
N CYS A 143 13.97 0.03 12.59
CA CYS A 143 14.10 -1.42 12.57
C CYS A 143 13.54 -2.07 13.84
N LEU A 144 13.85 -1.54 15.03
CA LEU A 144 13.33 -2.05 16.29
C LEU A 144 11.82 -1.81 16.43
N PHE A 145 11.33 -0.69 15.93
CA PHE A 145 9.89 -0.37 15.87
C PHE A 145 9.14 -1.38 15.00
N ALA A 146 9.64 -1.69 13.80
CA ALA A 146 9.07 -2.67 12.88
C ALA A 146 9.17 -4.11 13.44
N PHE A 147 10.36 -4.51 13.92
CA PHE A 147 10.60 -5.85 14.50
C PHE A 147 9.56 -6.26 15.53
N ARG A 148 9.14 -5.34 16.37
CA ARG A 148 8.15 -5.62 17.43
C ARG A 148 6.73 -5.79 16.91
N ARG A 149 6.45 -5.49 15.62
CA ARG A 149 5.10 -5.32 15.05
C ARG A 149 4.79 -6.21 13.87
N TRP A 150 5.79 -6.86 13.28
CA TRP A 150 5.54 -7.83 12.22
C TRP A 150 4.51 -8.86 12.64
N ARG A 151 3.64 -9.23 11.73
CA ARG A 151 2.51 -10.12 11.96
C ARG A 151 2.63 -11.34 11.04
N ASP A 152 2.00 -12.45 11.45
CA ASP A 152 1.76 -13.56 10.55
C ASP A 152 0.78 -13.15 9.45
N GLU A 153 0.89 -13.77 8.29
CA GLU A 153 0.04 -13.44 7.13
C GLU A 153 -0.69 -14.68 6.60
N SER A 154 -1.84 -14.44 5.93
CA SER A 154 -2.57 -15.50 5.25
C SER A 154 -1.83 -15.96 4.00
N GLY A 155 -1.39 -17.22 4.01
CA GLY A 155 -0.82 -17.83 2.82
C GLY A 155 -1.84 -18.03 1.72
N THR A 156 -3.12 -18.19 2.07
CA THR A 156 -4.21 -18.26 1.09
C THR A 156 -4.37 -16.95 0.33
N ALA A 157 -4.41 -15.81 1.03
CA ALA A 157 -4.48 -14.50 0.39
C ALA A 157 -3.25 -14.21 -0.49
N LEU A 158 -2.05 -14.60 -0.03
CA LEU A 158 -0.82 -14.43 -0.81
C LEU A 158 -0.79 -15.35 -2.05
N ARG A 159 -1.24 -16.59 -1.96
CA ARG A 159 -1.36 -17.50 -3.13
C ARG A 159 -2.36 -16.94 -4.15
N GLU A 160 -3.50 -16.40 -3.70
CA GLU A 160 -4.48 -15.76 -4.58
C GLU A 160 -3.91 -14.50 -5.26
N ALA A 161 -3.15 -13.70 -4.54
CA ALA A 161 -2.44 -12.54 -5.11
C ALA A 161 -1.39 -12.97 -6.14
N ALA A 162 -0.58 -13.99 -5.84
CA ALA A 162 0.46 -14.52 -6.71
C ALA A 162 -0.10 -15.24 -7.96
N ALA A 163 -1.28 -15.87 -7.85
CA ALA A 163 -1.98 -16.46 -9.01
C ALA A 163 -2.49 -15.42 -10.01
N GLY A 164 -2.44 -14.16 -9.64
CA GLY A 164 -2.88 -13.03 -10.45
C GLY A 164 -4.35 -12.66 -10.17
N CYS A 165 -4.53 -11.48 -9.62
CA CYS A 165 -5.83 -10.88 -9.38
C CYS A 165 -6.17 -9.91 -10.51
N ALA A 166 -7.24 -10.14 -11.27
CA ALA A 166 -7.71 -9.18 -12.25
C ALA A 166 -8.25 -7.91 -11.54
N THR A 167 -7.90 -6.76 -12.08
CA THR A 167 -8.40 -5.46 -11.61
C THR A 167 -8.82 -4.61 -12.80
N ASP A 168 -9.89 -3.85 -12.64
CA ASP A 168 -10.29 -2.84 -13.63
C ASP A 168 -9.42 -1.60 -13.47
N ALA A 169 -9.20 -0.88 -14.57
CA ALA A 169 -8.47 0.38 -14.53
C ALA A 169 -9.24 1.43 -13.69
N PRO A 170 -8.59 2.08 -12.72
CA PRO A 170 -9.21 3.14 -11.94
C PRO A 170 -9.65 4.32 -12.82
N ARG A 171 -10.74 4.98 -12.43
CA ARG A 171 -11.25 6.18 -13.12
C ARG A 171 -10.59 7.48 -12.65
N CYS A 172 -9.65 7.41 -11.74
CA CYS A 172 -8.92 8.55 -11.21
C CYS A 172 -7.44 8.48 -11.59
N ARG A 173 -6.70 9.56 -11.35
CA ARG A 173 -5.25 9.55 -11.51
C ARG A 173 -4.60 8.59 -10.50
N VAL A 174 -3.53 7.95 -10.95
CA VAL A 174 -2.74 7.01 -10.15
C VAL A 174 -1.28 7.46 -10.14
N LEU A 175 -0.64 7.41 -8.99
CA LEU A 175 0.81 7.54 -8.83
C LEU A 175 1.37 6.20 -8.39
N VAL A 176 2.40 5.73 -9.09
CA VAL A 176 3.16 4.54 -8.70
C VAL A 176 4.54 4.98 -8.21
N LEU A 177 4.85 4.65 -6.96
CA LEU A 177 6.15 4.84 -6.33
C LEU A 177 6.87 3.49 -6.29
N ALA A 178 8.09 3.43 -6.80
CA ALA A 178 8.88 2.20 -6.83
C ALA A 178 10.27 2.43 -6.19
N GLY A 179 10.64 1.58 -5.23
CA GLY A 179 11.98 1.54 -4.67
C GLY A 179 12.98 0.99 -5.67
N GLU A 180 14.12 1.69 -5.87
CA GLU A 180 15.18 1.24 -6.76
C GLU A 180 15.85 -0.06 -6.26
N CYS A 181 15.91 -0.24 -4.94
CA CYS A 181 16.49 -1.40 -4.27
C CYS A 181 15.42 -2.35 -3.72
N ASP A 182 14.22 -2.35 -4.30
CA ASP A 182 13.16 -3.29 -3.94
C ASP A 182 13.47 -4.67 -4.55
N ASP A 183 13.77 -5.65 -3.70
CA ASP A 183 14.06 -7.03 -4.07
C ASP A 183 12.84 -7.96 -4.01
N GLU A 184 11.71 -7.48 -3.48
CA GLU A 184 10.43 -8.20 -3.44
C GLU A 184 9.58 -7.91 -4.68
N VAL A 185 9.43 -6.63 -5.04
CA VAL A 185 8.73 -6.18 -6.25
C VAL A 185 9.69 -5.32 -7.07
N PRO A 186 10.35 -5.88 -8.09
CA PRO A 186 11.30 -5.14 -8.91
C PRO A 186 10.69 -3.86 -9.50
N ALA A 187 11.45 -2.77 -9.50
CA ALA A 187 11.01 -1.47 -9.99
C ALA A 187 10.48 -1.51 -11.44
N ASP A 188 10.97 -2.45 -12.26
CA ASP A 188 10.50 -2.64 -13.64
C ASP A 188 9.06 -3.17 -13.69
N ALA A 189 8.65 -4.03 -12.74
CA ALA A 189 7.26 -4.48 -12.62
C ALA A 189 6.33 -3.32 -12.25
N SER A 190 6.75 -2.48 -11.29
CA SER A 190 6.02 -1.25 -10.93
C SER A 190 5.95 -0.26 -12.10
N ARG A 191 7.01 -0.14 -12.91
CA ARG A 191 7.04 0.68 -14.12
C ARG A 191 6.09 0.14 -15.18
N ALA A 192 6.06 -1.19 -15.40
CA ALA A 192 5.14 -1.82 -16.33
C ALA A 192 3.68 -1.60 -15.90
N LEU A 193 3.40 -1.72 -14.59
CA LEU A 193 2.08 -1.41 -14.03
C LEU A 193 1.70 0.06 -14.27
N ALA A 194 2.62 0.99 -14.02
CA ALA A 194 2.37 2.41 -14.28
C ALA A 194 2.03 2.66 -15.76
N GLY A 195 2.73 2.02 -16.69
CA GLY A 195 2.43 2.09 -18.14
C GLY A 195 1.04 1.54 -18.46
N ALA A 196 0.68 0.37 -17.93
CA ALA A 196 -0.63 -0.25 -18.15
C ALA A 196 -1.80 0.60 -17.61
N LEU A 197 -1.60 1.26 -16.47
CA LEU A 197 -2.58 2.14 -15.84
C LEU A 197 -2.56 3.57 -16.40
N ARG A 198 -1.62 3.93 -17.26
CA ARG A 198 -1.33 5.32 -17.67
C ARG A 198 -1.10 6.23 -16.46
N ALA A 199 -0.43 5.68 -15.44
CA ALA A 199 -0.17 6.33 -14.19
C ALA A 199 1.12 7.17 -14.23
N ASP A 200 1.20 8.16 -13.36
CA ASP A 200 2.46 8.83 -13.07
C ASP A 200 3.40 7.85 -12.34
N PHE A 201 4.69 7.89 -12.63
CA PHE A 201 5.69 6.99 -12.07
C PHE A 201 6.84 7.77 -11.43
N LEU A 202 7.23 7.39 -10.22
CA LEU A 202 8.38 7.95 -9.53
C LEU A 202 9.28 6.82 -8.99
N LEU A 203 10.52 6.77 -9.48
CA LEU A 203 11.56 5.90 -8.95
C LEU A 203 12.20 6.53 -7.72
N LEU A 204 12.14 5.84 -6.60
CA LEU A 204 12.73 6.25 -5.33
C LEU A 204 14.14 5.67 -5.22
N ARG A 205 15.15 6.54 -5.39
CA ARG A 205 16.56 6.15 -5.35
C ARG A 205 16.92 5.54 -4.01
N SER A 206 17.67 4.43 -4.05
CA SER A 206 18.19 3.72 -2.88
C SER A 206 17.11 3.29 -1.87
N ALA A 207 15.83 3.25 -2.25
CA ALA A 207 14.74 2.81 -1.39
C ALA A 207 14.53 1.29 -1.52
N SER A 208 14.42 0.61 -0.39
CA SER A 208 14.04 -0.81 -0.28
C SER A 208 12.52 -0.99 -0.40
N HIS A 209 12.02 -2.23 -0.26
CA HIS A 209 10.58 -2.53 -0.33
C HIS A 209 9.76 -1.75 0.71
N VAL A 210 10.20 -1.69 1.95
CA VAL A 210 9.51 -1.02 3.06
C VAL A 210 10.06 0.40 3.32
N GLY A 211 11.20 0.73 2.73
CA GLY A 211 11.89 2.02 2.90
C GLY A 211 11.05 3.26 2.66
N PRO A 212 10.16 3.30 1.64
CA PRO A 212 9.27 4.44 1.43
C PRO A 212 8.31 4.73 2.59
N LEU A 213 8.07 3.75 3.47
CA LEU A 213 7.17 3.85 4.63
C LEU A 213 7.92 4.17 5.92
N LEU A 214 9.07 3.53 6.14
CA LEU A 214 9.78 3.51 7.43
C LEU A 214 11.26 3.92 7.32
N GLY A 215 11.80 4.03 6.11
CA GLY A 215 13.18 4.44 5.88
C GLY A 215 13.43 5.92 6.21
N ARG A 216 14.71 6.33 6.18
CA ARG A 216 15.15 7.70 6.50
C ARG A 216 14.43 8.76 5.65
N ASN A 217 14.02 8.42 4.43
CA ASN A 217 13.36 9.34 3.49
C ASN A 217 11.83 9.24 3.50
N ALA A 218 11.21 8.41 4.36
CA ALA A 218 9.77 8.16 4.36
C ALA A 218 8.93 9.45 4.45
N ALA A 219 9.33 10.41 5.27
CA ALA A 219 8.61 11.69 5.38
C ALA A 219 8.71 12.54 4.09
N GLN A 220 9.84 12.48 3.37
CA GLN A 220 9.99 13.18 2.09
C GLN A 220 9.14 12.50 1.01
N VAL A 221 9.13 11.16 0.96
CA VAL A 221 8.28 10.39 0.03
C VAL A 221 6.80 10.70 0.28
N ALA A 222 6.37 10.72 1.55
CA ALA A 222 5.01 11.07 1.93
C ALA A 222 4.61 12.49 1.48
N ARG A 223 5.52 13.49 1.59
CA ARG A 223 5.28 14.86 1.09
C ARG A 223 5.13 14.88 -0.42
N GLN A 224 6.03 14.22 -1.17
CA GLN A 224 5.93 14.14 -2.63
C GLN A 224 4.62 13.50 -3.09
N ALA A 225 4.19 12.44 -2.39
CA ALA A 225 2.91 11.79 -2.65
C ALA A 225 1.73 12.73 -2.36
N TRP A 226 1.77 13.47 -1.25
CA TRP A 226 0.72 14.43 -0.92
C TRP A 226 0.64 15.57 -1.94
N ASP A 227 1.76 16.19 -2.30
CA ASP A 227 1.81 17.27 -3.28
C ASP A 227 1.23 16.84 -4.63
N TRP A 228 1.44 15.57 -5.01
CA TRP A 228 0.84 14.99 -6.20
C TRP A 228 -0.68 14.77 -6.00
N CYS A 229 -1.12 14.25 -4.85
CA CYS A 229 -2.53 14.03 -4.53
C CYS A 229 -3.32 15.35 -4.56
N GLU A 230 -2.79 16.40 -3.95
CA GLU A 230 -3.44 17.72 -3.88
C GLU A 230 -3.75 18.26 -5.28
N ARG A 231 -2.77 18.18 -6.20
CA ARG A 231 -3.00 18.58 -7.60
C ARG A 231 -4.05 17.70 -8.29
N SER A 232 -3.96 16.38 -8.11
CA SER A 232 -4.85 15.41 -8.77
C SER A 232 -6.30 15.54 -8.30
N VAL A 233 -6.53 15.77 -7.01
CA VAL A 233 -7.86 16.00 -6.45
C VAL A 233 -8.43 17.33 -6.92
N GLY A 234 -7.61 18.39 -6.99
CA GLY A 234 -8.02 19.70 -7.49
C GLY A 234 -8.42 19.69 -8.97
N GLU A 235 -7.78 18.88 -9.80
CA GLU A 235 -8.12 18.69 -11.22
C GLU A 235 -9.45 17.96 -11.42
N ARG A 236 -9.75 16.95 -10.59
CA ARG A 236 -11.02 16.21 -10.64
C ARG A 236 -12.23 17.04 -10.20
N ALA A 237 -12.02 18.07 -9.38
CA ALA A 237 -13.08 18.95 -8.87
C ALA A 237 -13.49 20.05 -9.87
N ARG A 238 -12.71 20.25 -10.93
CA ARG A 238 -12.96 21.20 -12.05
C ARG A 238 -13.65 20.52 -13.21
#